data_37a227b24f99634d98b9ea18cf52e20f
#
_entry.id   37a227b24f99634d98b9ea18cf52e20f
#
_cell.length_a   1.000
_cell.length_b   1.000
_cell.length_c   1.000
_cell.angle_alpha   90.00
_cell.angle_beta   90.00
_cell.angle_gamma   90.00
#
_symmetry.space_group_name_H-M   'P 1'
#
loop_
_entity.id
_entity.type
_entity.pdbx_description
1 polymer ?
#
loop_
_entity_poly.entity_id
_entity_poly.type
_entity_poly.pdbx_seq_one_letter_code
_entity_poly.pdbx_strand_id
1 'polypeptide(L)'
;MIRIHVSAVCRVRDGFTGKILEGSRLQCDLDGARCRPTAKPGGYLVLTDLPAGPHRLSLRCPGYQEEWVEFSAGRDTQELDVTMKPGRSYPLQRDMIRLTLKVTEGGAPAAGRILWLAAPGQTELKIAQTKAEAGSASLRLFAKGAAAPAVPGTYLIADGKNSEIILLRALEGEMGELLAPLARPHSRSRSLLPAQRYHTDGEGVLTAAFREPCAVEVCGPEGELLAGLELTQGENHHTIQL
;
A
#
# COMPACT_ATOMS: atom_id res chain seq x y z
N MET A 1 -8.92 36.53 -20.96
CA MET A 1 -8.69 35.13 -21.29
C MET A 1 -8.49 34.35 -19.97
N ILE A 2 -9.41 33.46 -19.62
CA ILE A 2 -9.29 32.63 -18.41
C ILE A 2 -8.30 31.51 -18.78
N ARG A 3 -7.19 31.42 -18.08
CA ARG A 3 -6.19 30.36 -18.23
C ARG A 3 -6.44 29.36 -17.11
N ILE A 4 -6.90 28.16 -17.43
CA ILE A 4 -7.07 27.05 -16.49
C ILE A 4 -5.75 26.27 -16.46
N HIS A 5 -5.21 26.07 -15.28
CA HIS A 5 -4.02 25.25 -15.07
C HIS A 5 -4.40 23.88 -14.48
N VAL A 6 -4.01 22.78 -15.13
CA VAL A 6 -4.20 21.45 -14.61
C VAL A 6 -3.11 21.16 -13.57
N SER A 7 -3.50 21.14 -12.31
CA SER A 7 -2.54 20.93 -11.20
C SER A 7 -2.26 19.45 -10.94
N ALA A 8 -3.31 18.60 -11.01
CA ALA A 8 -3.13 17.16 -10.88
C ALA A 8 -4.17 16.38 -11.70
N VAL A 9 -3.78 15.20 -12.13
CA VAL A 9 -4.63 14.21 -12.78
C VAL A 9 -4.54 12.92 -11.97
N CYS A 10 -5.66 12.50 -11.39
CA CYS A 10 -5.74 11.31 -10.57
C CYS A 10 -6.48 10.20 -11.31
N ARG A 11 -5.91 8.99 -11.32
CA ARG A 11 -6.55 7.78 -11.82
C ARG A 11 -6.74 6.80 -10.66
N VAL A 12 -7.96 6.28 -10.51
CA VAL A 12 -8.34 5.44 -9.39
C VAL A 12 -8.66 4.03 -9.88
N ARG A 13 -8.08 3.04 -9.23
CA ARG A 13 -8.27 1.62 -9.56
C ARG A 13 -8.78 0.83 -8.36
N ASP A 14 -9.56 -0.19 -8.68
CA ASP A 14 -9.91 -1.27 -7.75
C ASP A 14 -8.68 -2.14 -7.48
N GLY A 15 -8.27 -2.24 -6.23
CA GLY A 15 -7.07 -2.97 -5.81
C GLY A 15 -7.18 -4.49 -5.97
N PHE A 16 -8.40 -5.04 -6.05
CA PHE A 16 -8.59 -6.47 -6.27
C PHE A 16 -8.69 -6.82 -7.75
N THR A 17 -9.53 -6.11 -8.51
CA THR A 17 -9.77 -6.43 -9.92
C THR A 17 -8.84 -5.72 -10.89
N GLY A 18 -8.15 -4.67 -10.46
CA GLY A 18 -7.35 -3.78 -11.31
C GLY A 18 -8.18 -2.86 -12.21
N LYS A 19 -9.51 -2.95 -12.16
CA LYS A 19 -10.39 -2.14 -13.01
C LYS A 19 -10.39 -0.68 -12.57
N ILE A 20 -10.54 0.21 -13.54
CA ILE A 20 -10.71 1.65 -13.29
C ILE A 20 -12.02 1.89 -12.56
N LEU A 21 -12.00 2.70 -11.51
CA LEU A 21 -13.19 3.19 -10.83
C LEU A 21 -13.65 4.51 -11.46
N GLU A 22 -14.94 4.56 -11.81
CA GLU A 22 -15.52 5.76 -12.40
C GLU A 22 -15.66 6.88 -11.36
N GLY A 23 -15.32 8.10 -11.76
CA GLY A 23 -15.35 9.28 -10.89
C GLY A 23 -16.71 9.60 -10.25
N SER A 24 -17.82 9.19 -10.87
CA SER A 24 -19.17 9.35 -10.34
C SER A 24 -19.44 8.61 -9.03
N ARG A 25 -18.65 7.56 -8.74
CA ARG A 25 -18.74 6.77 -7.51
C ARG A 25 -17.83 7.27 -6.39
N LEU A 26 -16.93 8.17 -6.71
CA LEU A 26 -15.87 8.64 -5.82
C LEU A 26 -16.31 9.92 -5.09
N GLN A 27 -16.04 9.94 -3.81
CA GLN A 27 -16.12 11.15 -2.98
C GLN A 27 -14.69 11.61 -2.71
N CYS A 28 -14.44 12.90 -2.99
CA CYS A 28 -13.11 13.48 -2.91
C CYS A 28 -13.09 14.60 -1.88
N ASP A 29 -12.08 14.60 -1.02
CA ASP A 29 -11.78 15.70 -0.13
C ASP A 29 -10.32 16.13 -0.37
N LEU A 30 -10.10 17.41 -0.59
CA LEU A 30 -8.78 18.01 -0.76
C LEU A 30 -8.46 18.83 0.49
N ASP A 31 -7.36 18.54 1.15
CA ASP A 31 -6.91 19.22 2.38
C ASP A 31 -8.00 19.27 3.47
N GLY A 32 -8.80 18.19 3.55
CA GLY A 32 -9.91 18.05 4.50
C GLY A 32 -11.21 18.73 4.08
N ALA A 33 -11.24 19.46 2.95
CA ALA A 33 -12.43 20.08 2.41
C ALA A 33 -13.00 19.30 1.23
N ARG A 34 -14.34 19.19 1.18
CA ARG A 34 -15.03 18.54 0.07
C ARG A 34 -14.69 19.20 -1.25
N CYS A 35 -14.22 18.45 -2.22
CA CYS A 35 -13.95 18.93 -3.56
C CYS A 35 -14.69 18.11 -4.63
N ARG A 36 -14.81 18.67 -5.82
CA ARG A 36 -15.43 18.02 -7.00
C ARG A 36 -14.47 18.12 -8.18
N PRO A 37 -13.54 17.20 -8.31
CA PRO A 37 -12.67 17.14 -9.49
C PRO A 37 -13.48 16.96 -10.76
N THR A 38 -12.98 17.48 -11.88
CA THR A 38 -13.62 17.26 -13.18
C THR A 38 -13.34 15.82 -13.63
N ALA A 39 -14.40 15.00 -13.71
CA ALA A 39 -14.30 13.65 -14.24
C ALA A 39 -14.11 13.68 -15.78
N LYS A 40 -13.19 12.87 -16.28
CA LYS A 40 -12.89 12.68 -17.70
C LYS A 40 -13.02 11.20 -18.08
N PRO A 41 -13.24 10.89 -19.37
CA PRO A 41 -13.25 9.51 -19.87
C PRO A 41 -12.00 8.75 -19.44
N GLY A 42 -12.12 7.43 -19.20
CA GLY A 42 -11.01 6.60 -18.73
C GLY A 42 -10.76 6.67 -17.22
N GLY A 43 -11.71 7.21 -16.44
CA GLY A 43 -11.64 7.27 -14.99
C GLY A 43 -10.70 8.32 -14.42
N TYR A 44 -10.36 9.32 -15.22
CA TYR A 44 -9.51 10.43 -14.77
C TYR A 44 -10.31 11.45 -13.97
N LEU A 45 -9.74 11.89 -12.87
CA LEU A 45 -10.18 13.02 -12.05
C LEU A 45 -9.17 14.15 -12.20
N VAL A 46 -9.62 15.31 -12.69
CA VAL A 46 -8.75 16.46 -12.94
C VAL A 46 -8.97 17.53 -11.88
N LEU A 47 -7.89 17.91 -11.21
CA LEU A 47 -7.81 19.00 -10.24
C LEU A 47 -7.13 20.20 -10.92
N THR A 48 -7.77 21.36 -10.86
CA THR A 48 -7.28 22.58 -11.53
C THR A 48 -7.06 23.70 -10.55
N ASP A 49 -6.13 24.60 -10.92
CA ASP A 49 -5.90 25.88 -10.25
C ASP A 49 -5.64 25.77 -8.74
N LEU A 50 -4.93 24.69 -8.33
CA LEU A 50 -4.51 24.54 -6.95
C LEU A 50 -3.38 25.52 -6.61
N PRO A 51 -3.35 26.05 -5.39
CA PRO A 51 -2.19 26.78 -4.90
C PRO A 51 -0.92 25.93 -4.98
N ALA A 52 0.22 26.55 -5.20
CA ALA A 52 1.50 25.84 -5.16
C ALA A 52 1.79 25.36 -3.73
N GLY A 53 2.27 24.12 -3.60
CA GLY A 53 2.64 23.53 -2.32
C GLY A 53 2.06 22.14 -2.10
N PRO A 54 2.22 21.59 -0.88
CA PRO A 54 1.75 20.26 -0.52
C PRO A 54 0.22 20.21 -0.39
N HIS A 55 -0.35 19.14 -0.93
CA HIS A 55 -1.78 18.83 -0.87
C HIS A 55 -2.00 17.38 -0.49
N ARG A 56 -3.15 17.10 0.12
CA ARG A 56 -3.62 15.75 0.43
C ARG A 56 -5.00 15.54 -0.18
N LEU A 57 -5.09 14.60 -1.13
CA LEU A 57 -6.35 14.17 -1.72
C LEU A 57 -6.81 12.89 -1.02
N SER A 58 -7.96 12.93 -0.34
CA SER A 58 -8.62 11.76 0.24
C SER A 58 -9.75 11.30 -0.67
N LEU A 59 -9.86 10.00 -0.85
CA LEU A 59 -10.82 9.33 -1.74
C LEU A 59 -11.65 8.31 -0.96
N ARG A 60 -12.96 8.39 -1.10
CA ARG A 60 -13.91 7.42 -0.53
C ARG A 60 -14.82 6.86 -1.62
N CYS A 61 -15.05 5.56 -1.58
CA CYS A 61 -15.98 4.86 -2.48
C CYS A 61 -16.69 3.76 -1.69
N PRO A 62 -18.01 3.58 -1.85
CA PRO A 62 -18.73 2.48 -1.20
C PRO A 62 -18.10 1.13 -1.52
N GLY A 63 -17.88 0.33 -0.50
CA GLY A 63 -17.22 -0.98 -0.62
C GLY A 63 -15.71 -0.96 -0.47
N TYR A 64 -15.09 0.20 -0.44
CA TYR A 64 -13.62 0.34 -0.33
C TYR A 64 -13.23 1.00 0.99
N GLN A 65 -11.98 0.81 1.38
CA GLN A 65 -11.35 1.60 2.44
C GLN A 65 -11.11 3.02 1.92
N GLU A 66 -11.06 3.98 2.82
CA GLU A 66 -10.62 5.33 2.48
C GLU A 66 -9.13 5.31 2.16
N GLU A 67 -8.76 5.92 1.04
CA GLU A 67 -7.38 6.07 0.62
C GLU A 67 -7.04 7.55 0.43
N TRP A 68 -5.76 7.88 0.62
CA TRP A 68 -5.28 9.23 0.36
C TRP A 68 -3.93 9.20 -0.34
N VAL A 69 -3.66 10.28 -1.07
CA VAL A 69 -2.39 10.54 -1.71
C VAL A 69 -1.95 11.97 -1.40
N GLU A 70 -0.68 12.10 -1.07
CA GLU A 70 -0.03 13.40 -0.89
C GLU A 70 0.75 13.74 -2.16
N PHE A 71 0.67 14.99 -2.58
CA PHE A 71 1.37 15.49 -3.77
C PHE A 71 1.68 16.98 -3.59
N SER A 72 2.59 17.50 -4.41
CA SER A 72 2.92 18.91 -4.40
C SER A 72 2.46 19.56 -5.71
N ALA A 73 1.50 20.47 -5.64
CA ALA A 73 1.10 21.24 -6.79
C ALA A 73 2.15 22.31 -7.14
N GLY A 74 2.37 22.54 -8.43
CA GLY A 74 3.35 23.46 -8.93
C GLY A 74 3.11 23.85 -10.38
N ARG A 75 4.17 24.11 -11.14
CA ARG A 75 4.06 24.43 -12.57
C ARG A 75 3.70 23.21 -13.42
N ASP A 76 4.15 22.04 -13.01
CA ASP A 76 3.95 20.81 -13.74
C ASP A 76 2.73 20.05 -13.21
N THR A 77 1.96 19.44 -14.13
CA THR A 77 0.82 18.60 -13.77
C THR A 77 1.32 17.34 -13.04
N GLN A 78 0.74 17.05 -11.88
CA GLN A 78 1.03 15.83 -11.13
C GLN A 78 0.16 14.67 -11.61
N GLU A 79 0.77 13.52 -11.86
CA GLU A 79 0.04 12.28 -12.17
C GLU A 79 -0.06 11.42 -10.91
N LEU A 80 -1.29 11.10 -10.50
CA LEU A 80 -1.58 10.36 -9.29
C LEU A 80 -2.29 9.05 -9.65
N ASP A 81 -1.69 7.92 -9.33
CA ASP A 81 -2.32 6.60 -9.41
C ASP A 81 -2.71 6.12 -8.01
N VAL A 82 -4.01 5.97 -7.76
CA VAL A 82 -4.54 5.54 -6.47
C VAL A 82 -5.21 4.18 -6.60
N THR A 83 -4.83 3.25 -5.73
CA THR A 83 -5.42 1.92 -5.64
C THR A 83 -6.30 1.83 -4.41
N MET A 84 -7.62 1.74 -4.64
CA MET A 84 -8.62 1.59 -3.58
C MET A 84 -8.66 0.15 -3.09
N LYS A 85 -8.38 -0.06 -1.82
CA LYS A 85 -8.41 -1.40 -1.20
C LYS A 85 -9.82 -1.84 -0.88
N PRO A 86 -10.19 -3.12 -1.12
CA PRO A 86 -11.46 -3.68 -0.67
C PRO A 86 -11.68 -3.45 0.83
N GLY A 87 -12.86 -2.93 1.17
CA GLY A 87 -13.33 -2.76 2.55
C GLY A 87 -14.29 -3.87 2.97
N ARG A 88 -14.87 -3.76 4.18
CA ARG A 88 -15.80 -4.77 4.74
C ARG A 88 -17.01 -5.04 3.84
N SER A 89 -17.55 -4.02 3.20
CA SER A 89 -18.73 -4.12 2.32
C SER A 89 -18.39 -4.31 0.85
N TYR A 90 -17.13 -4.55 0.51
CA TYR A 90 -16.74 -4.91 -0.85
C TYR A 90 -17.36 -6.24 -1.23
N PRO A 91 -18.01 -6.38 -2.42
CA PRO A 91 -18.63 -7.62 -2.82
C PRO A 91 -17.63 -8.78 -2.86
N LEU A 92 -17.93 -9.87 -2.16
CA LEU A 92 -17.13 -11.08 -2.20
C LEU A 92 -17.11 -11.62 -3.63
N GLN A 93 -15.91 -11.76 -4.19
CA GLN A 93 -15.70 -12.39 -5.49
C GLN A 93 -15.43 -13.87 -5.30
N ARG A 94 -15.75 -14.70 -6.31
CA ARG A 94 -15.61 -16.17 -6.25
C ARG A 94 -14.19 -16.59 -5.87
N ASP A 95 -13.19 -15.87 -6.38
CA ASP A 95 -11.75 -16.20 -6.21
C ASP A 95 -11.08 -15.28 -5.19
N MET A 96 -11.86 -14.65 -4.30
CA MET A 96 -11.35 -13.77 -3.27
C MET A 96 -11.14 -14.52 -1.97
N ILE A 97 -9.95 -14.35 -1.41
CA ILE A 97 -9.65 -14.68 -0.03
C ILE A 97 -9.76 -13.37 0.75
N ARG A 98 -10.69 -13.32 1.70
CA ARG A 98 -10.88 -12.15 2.55
C ARG A 98 -10.25 -12.40 3.91
N LEU A 99 -9.37 -11.52 4.32
CA LEU A 99 -8.89 -11.42 5.69
C LEU A 99 -9.68 -10.32 6.42
N THR A 100 -10.29 -10.68 7.53
CA THR A 100 -10.86 -9.74 8.51
C THR A 100 -10.04 -9.86 9.78
N LEU A 101 -9.28 -8.83 10.10
CA LEU A 101 -8.38 -8.78 11.25
C LEU A 101 -8.94 -7.80 12.29
N LYS A 102 -9.30 -8.30 13.46
CA LYS A 102 -9.66 -7.48 14.61
C LYS A 102 -8.42 -7.18 15.42
N VAL A 103 -8.17 -5.90 15.66
CA VAL A 103 -7.01 -5.41 16.41
C VAL A 103 -7.49 -4.75 17.68
N THR A 104 -6.92 -5.17 18.81
CA THR A 104 -7.24 -4.64 20.13
C THR A 104 -5.98 -4.14 20.81
N GLU A 105 -6.12 -3.14 21.68
CA GLU A 105 -5.06 -2.61 22.53
C GLU A 105 -5.61 -2.41 23.94
N GLY A 106 -5.00 -3.07 24.92
CA GLY A 106 -5.52 -3.05 26.30
C GLY A 106 -6.96 -3.59 26.44
N GLY A 107 -7.40 -4.48 25.53
CA GLY A 107 -8.76 -5.04 25.51
C GLY A 107 -9.81 -4.19 24.77
N ALA A 108 -9.48 -2.96 24.36
CA ALA A 108 -10.35 -2.08 23.57
C ALA A 108 -10.05 -2.17 22.07
N PRO A 109 -11.01 -1.83 21.17
CA PRO A 109 -10.75 -1.72 19.73
C PRO A 109 -9.63 -0.71 19.42
N ALA A 110 -8.61 -1.13 18.68
CA ALA A 110 -7.50 -0.28 18.28
C ALA A 110 -7.83 0.46 16.97
N ALA A 111 -8.63 1.53 17.06
CA ALA A 111 -9.09 2.31 15.92
C ALA A 111 -7.96 3.17 15.30
N GLY A 112 -7.96 3.31 13.96
CA GLY A 112 -7.02 4.16 13.23
C GLY A 112 -5.56 3.68 13.26
N ARG A 113 -5.29 2.46 13.70
CA ARG A 113 -3.94 1.91 13.72
C ARG A 113 -3.46 1.58 12.32
N ILE A 114 -2.23 1.97 12.03
CA ILE A 114 -1.54 1.62 10.80
C ILE A 114 -0.87 0.26 10.99
N LEU A 115 -1.14 -0.64 10.05
CA LEU A 115 -0.50 -1.95 9.97
C LEU A 115 0.00 -2.20 8.55
N TRP A 116 1.06 -2.99 8.45
CA TRP A 116 1.53 -3.51 7.17
C TRP A 116 1.16 -4.98 7.07
N LEU A 117 0.59 -5.35 5.93
CA LEU A 117 0.39 -6.75 5.55
C LEU A 117 1.39 -7.08 4.45
N ALA A 118 2.28 -8.01 4.70
CA ALA A 118 3.27 -8.46 3.74
C ALA A 118 3.02 -9.93 3.38
N ALA A 119 2.98 -10.21 2.08
CA ALA A 119 2.71 -11.54 1.56
C ALA A 119 3.64 -11.84 0.37
N PRO A 120 3.91 -13.12 0.07
CA PRO A 120 4.66 -13.50 -1.13
C PRO A 120 4.04 -12.91 -2.39
N GLY A 121 4.87 -12.34 -3.25
CA GLY A 121 4.48 -11.89 -4.59
C GLY A 121 4.75 -12.93 -5.66
N GLN A 122 4.43 -12.60 -6.92
CA GLN A 122 4.75 -13.46 -8.06
C GLN A 122 6.26 -13.59 -8.31
N THR A 123 7.04 -12.66 -7.80
CA THR A 123 8.50 -12.67 -7.87
C THR A 123 9.07 -12.71 -6.46
N GLU A 124 9.87 -13.73 -6.20
CA GLU A 124 10.64 -13.85 -4.98
C GLU A 124 11.85 -12.91 -5.05
N LEU A 125 11.96 -11.98 -4.11
CA LEU A 125 13.13 -11.14 -3.91
C LEU A 125 13.87 -11.56 -2.64
N LYS A 126 15.19 -11.68 -2.74
CA LYS A 126 16.07 -12.00 -1.58
C LYS A 126 17.34 -11.16 -1.59
N ILE A 127 17.87 -10.89 -0.42
CA ILE A 127 19.19 -10.27 -0.27
C ILE A 127 20.26 -11.23 -0.80
N ALA A 128 21.04 -10.79 -1.79
CA ALA A 128 22.10 -11.59 -2.43
C ALA A 128 23.46 -11.41 -1.76
N GLN A 129 23.74 -10.24 -1.18
CA GLN A 129 25.01 -9.96 -0.47
C GLN A 129 25.10 -10.69 0.86
N THR A 130 26.30 -10.99 1.33
CA THR A 130 26.55 -11.71 2.58
C THR A 130 25.95 -10.99 3.79
N LYS A 131 26.06 -9.67 3.82
CA LYS A 131 25.51 -8.78 4.84
C LYS A 131 25.11 -7.45 4.23
N ALA A 132 23.94 -6.98 4.56
CA ALA A 132 23.48 -5.62 4.31
C ALA A 132 23.61 -4.84 5.63
N GLU A 133 24.47 -3.85 5.68
CA GLU A 133 24.71 -3.10 6.91
C GLU A 133 23.62 -2.04 7.13
N ALA A 134 23.32 -1.75 8.39
CA ALA A 134 22.53 -0.58 8.73
C ALA A 134 23.15 0.69 8.12
N GLY A 135 22.34 1.62 7.64
CA GLY A 135 22.78 2.82 6.92
C GLY A 135 23.01 2.61 5.42
N SER A 136 22.90 1.38 4.89
CA SER A 136 23.00 1.13 3.44
C SER A 136 21.79 1.69 2.70
N ALA A 137 22.04 2.52 1.68
CA ALA A 137 21.00 3.08 0.79
C ALA A 137 20.75 2.19 -0.44
N SER A 138 21.43 1.07 -0.58
CA SER A 138 21.25 0.12 -1.67
C SER A 138 21.43 -1.31 -1.20
N LEU A 139 20.78 -2.25 -1.91
CA LEU A 139 20.82 -3.69 -1.66
C LEU A 139 21.13 -4.44 -2.95
N ARG A 140 22.01 -5.43 -2.85
CA ARG A 140 22.11 -6.40 -3.91
C ARG A 140 21.04 -7.46 -3.73
N LEU A 141 20.17 -7.61 -4.72
CA LEU A 141 18.98 -8.47 -4.68
C LEU A 141 19.08 -9.58 -5.71
N PHE A 142 18.59 -10.74 -5.35
CA PHE A 142 18.32 -11.83 -6.24
C PHE A 142 16.81 -11.88 -6.50
N ALA A 143 16.41 -11.84 -7.76
CA ALA A 143 15.01 -11.94 -8.19
C ALA A 143 14.76 -13.27 -8.89
N LYS A 144 13.72 -14.02 -8.47
CA LYS A 144 13.27 -15.26 -9.10
C LYS A 144 11.77 -15.21 -9.30
N GLY A 145 11.31 -15.28 -10.54
CA GLY A 145 9.91 -15.27 -10.91
C GLY A 145 9.71 -14.92 -12.37
N ALA A 146 8.48 -15.04 -12.85
CA ALA A 146 8.11 -14.73 -14.23
C ALA A 146 7.80 -13.25 -14.48
N ALA A 147 7.44 -12.52 -13.44
CA ALA A 147 7.11 -11.11 -13.50
C ALA A 147 8.27 -10.24 -12.99
N ALA A 148 8.35 -9.01 -13.45
CA ALA A 148 9.23 -8.02 -12.83
C ALA A 148 8.70 -7.66 -11.42
N PRO A 149 9.58 -7.47 -10.41
CA PRO A 149 9.15 -6.97 -9.12
C PRO A 149 8.57 -5.55 -9.25
N ALA A 150 7.63 -5.22 -8.38
CA ALA A 150 7.03 -3.88 -8.36
C ALA A 150 8.07 -2.86 -7.90
N VAL A 151 8.47 -1.96 -8.80
CA VAL A 151 9.43 -0.88 -8.50
C VAL A 151 8.91 0.41 -9.16
N PRO A 152 8.73 1.52 -8.41
CA PRO A 152 8.90 1.59 -6.95
C PRO A 152 7.90 0.73 -6.19
N GLY A 153 8.30 0.19 -5.04
CA GLY A 153 7.45 -0.69 -4.24
C GLY A 153 7.87 -0.75 -2.77
N THR A 154 6.90 -0.99 -1.90
CA THR A 154 7.14 -1.18 -0.47
C THR A 154 7.28 -2.68 -0.18
N TYR A 155 8.28 -3.01 0.61
CA TYR A 155 8.62 -4.38 0.97
C TYR A 155 8.92 -4.51 2.47
N LEU A 156 8.55 -5.64 3.03
CA LEU A 156 9.04 -6.10 4.33
C LEU A 156 10.30 -6.93 4.09
N ILE A 157 11.42 -6.57 4.72
CA ILE A 157 12.53 -7.50 4.89
C ILE A 157 12.17 -8.41 6.06
N ALA A 158 11.86 -9.68 5.75
CA ALA A 158 11.47 -10.65 6.75
C ALA A 158 12.72 -11.25 7.45
N ASP A 159 13.10 -10.69 8.60
CA ASP A 159 14.30 -11.04 9.37
C ASP A 159 14.05 -11.13 10.87
N GLY A 160 12.90 -11.67 11.28
CA GLY A 160 12.54 -11.84 12.67
C GLY A 160 12.53 -10.50 13.44
N LYS A 161 13.38 -10.39 14.48
CA LYS A 161 13.49 -9.16 15.27
C LYS A 161 14.11 -7.97 14.52
N ASN A 162 14.80 -8.25 13.41
CA ASN A 162 15.40 -7.23 12.56
C ASN A 162 14.50 -6.88 11.36
N SER A 163 13.27 -7.40 11.30
CA SER A 163 12.35 -7.07 10.22
C SER A 163 12.11 -5.57 10.14
N GLU A 164 12.09 -5.01 8.95
CA GLU A 164 11.80 -3.59 8.69
C GLU A 164 11.07 -3.39 7.36
N ILE A 165 10.29 -2.32 7.27
CA ILE A 165 9.63 -1.89 6.04
C ILE A 165 10.58 -0.98 5.27
N ILE A 166 10.80 -1.31 3.99
CA ILE A 166 11.60 -0.50 3.08
C ILE A 166 10.79 -0.08 1.86
N LEU A 167 11.16 1.06 1.27
CA LEU A 167 10.71 1.46 -0.04
C LEU A 167 11.87 1.24 -1.04
N LEU A 168 11.69 0.29 -1.94
CA LEU A 168 12.57 0.04 -3.07
C LEU A 168 12.20 1.02 -4.19
N ARG A 169 13.06 2.01 -4.44
CA ARG A 169 12.82 3.10 -5.40
C ARG A 169 13.09 2.69 -6.83
N ALA A 170 14.19 1.95 -7.03
CA ALA A 170 14.63 1.47 -8.33
C ALA A 170 15.29 0.09 -8.18
N LEU A 171 15.31 -0.67 -9.27
CA LEU A 171 16.05 -1.93 -9.37
C LEU A 171 16.72 -1.98 -10.75
N GLU A 172 18.05 -1.88 -10.77
CA GLU A 172 18.87 -1.97 -11.97
C GLU A 172 19.72 -3.23 -11.92
N GLY A 173 19.36 -4.23 -12.74
CA GLY A 173 19.95 -5.56 -12.65
C GLY A 173 19.70 -6.18 -11.26
N GLU A 174 20.77 -6.40 -10.50
CA GLU A 174 20.69 -6.91 -9.12
C GLU A 174 20.76 -5.79 -8.05
N MET A 175 20.95 -4.53 -8.44
CA MET A 175 21.10 -3.43 -7.49
C MET A 175 19.78 -2.69 -7.28
N GLY A 176 19.26 -2.81 -6.06
CA GLY A 176 18.09 -2.10 -5.57
C GLY A 176 18.49 -0.81 -4.85
N GLU A 177 17.91 0.32 -5.25
CA GLU A 177 18.05 1.60 -4.58
C GLU A 177 16.91 1.80 -3.58
N LEU A 178 17.23 2.19 -2.35
CA LEU A 178 16.26 2.44 -1.30
C LEU A 178 15.94 3.94 -1.19
N LEU A 179 14.69 4.28 -0.88
CA LEU A 179 14.31 5.67 -0.61
C LEU A 179 14.93 6.18 0.68
N ALA A 180 15.05 5.34 1.70
CA ALA A 180 15.72 5.62 2.96
C ALA A 180 16.72 4.51 3.27
N PRO A 181 17.85 4.84 3.93
CA PRO A 181 18.82 3.82 4.34
C PRO A 181 18.21 2.78 5.28
N LEU A 182 18.75 1.54 5.26
CA LEU A 182 18.38 0.49 6.20
C LEU A 182 18.55 0.95 7.65
N ALA A 183 17.53 0.71 8.47
CA ALA A 183 17.61 0.96 9.91
C ALA A 183 18.36 -0.16 10.63
N ARG A 184 18.34 -1.38 10.09
CA ARG A 184 18.87 -2.59 10.72
C ARG A 184 19.78 -3.37 9.78
N PRO A 185 20.75 -4.16 10.30
CA PRO A 185 21.57 -5.02 9.46
C PRO A 185 20.80 -6.30 9.11
N HIS A 186 20.98 -6.79 7.86
CA HIS A 186 20.37 -8.02 7.39
C HIS A 186 21.39 -8.99 6.80
N SER A 187 21.14 -10.28 6.99
CA SER A 187 21.96 -11.34 6.42
C SER A 187 21.47 -11.76 5.03
N ARG A 188 22.31 -12.49 4.33
CA ARG A 188 22.00 -13.09 3.02
C ARG A 188 20.73 -13.94 3.08
N SER A 189 20.04 -14.05 1.96
CA SER A 189 18.85 -14.88 1.73
C SER A 189 17.59 -14.45 2.49
N ARG A 190 17.59 -13.28 3.14
CA ARG A 190 16.36 -12.72 3.70
C ARG A 190 15.41 -12.32 2.58
N SER A 191 14.14 -12.71 2.72
CA SER A 191 13.11 -12.42 1.74
C SER A 191 12.61 -10.99 1.88
N LEU A 192 12.36 -10.36 0.72
CA LEU A 192 11.63 -9.11 0.62
C LEU A 192 10.20 -9.45 0.18
N LEU A 193 9.25 -9.30 1.08
CA LEU A 193 7.83 -9.55 0.81
C LEU A 193 7.13 -8.25 0.41
N PRO A 194 6.41 -8.18 -0.71
CA PRO A 194 5.57 -7.04 -1.02
C PRO A 194 4.67 -6.70 0.16
N ALA A 195 4.70 -5.45 0.60
CA ALA A 195 3.96 -4.99 1.77
C ALA A 195 2.98 -3.88 1.39
N GLN A 196 1.79 -3.95 1.96
CA GLN A 196 0.74 -2.95 1.78
C GLN A 196 0.32 -2.38 3.12
N ARG A 197 0.15 -1.06 3.16
CA ARG A 197 -0.32 -0.34 4.35
C ARG A 197 -1.84 -0.40 4.44
N TYR A 198 -2.33 -0.70 5.63
CA TYR A 198 -3.76 -0.72 5.98
C TYR A 198 -4.01 0.09 7.23
N HIS A 199 -5.28 0.42 7.45
CA HIS A 199 -5.74 1.08 8.68
C HIS A 199 -6.88 0.27 9.28
N THR A 200 -6.93 0.23 10.59
CA THR A 200 -8.12 -0.25 11.28
C THR A 200 -9.22 0.81 11.26
N ASP A 201 -10.46 0.40 11.09
CA ASP A 201 -11.64 1.26 11.21
C ASP A 201 -11.93 1.66 12.66
N GLY A 202 -13.06 2.38 12.89
CA GLY A 202 -13.47 2.83 14.22
C GLY A 202 -13.78 1.69 15.19
N GLU A 203 -13.97 0.46 14.69
CA GLU A 203 -14.19 -0.76 15.50
C GLU A 203 -12.90 -1.57 15.68
N GLY A 204 -11.75 -1.04 15.26
CA GLY A 204 -10.47 -1.73 15.29
C GLY A 204 -10.36 -2.87 14.28
N VAL A 205 -11.14 -2.84 13.20
CA VAL A 205 -11.15 -3.89 12.18
C VAL A 205 -10.44 -3.43 10.92
N LEU A 206 -9.59 -4.31 10.39
CA LEU A 206 -8.93 -4.18 9.10
C LEU A 206 -9.45 -5.28 8.18
N THR A 207 -9.68 -4.96 6.91
CA THR A 207 -10.07 -5.94 5.88
C THR A 207 -9.05 -5.91 4.75
N ALA A 208 -8.60 -7.08 4.30
CA ALA A 208 -7.73 -7.21 3.14
C ALA A 208 -8.23 -8.32 2.20
N ALA A 209 -7.83 -8.25 0.94
CA ALA A 209 -8.23 -9.22 -0.07
C ALA A 209 -7.00 -9.79 -0.78
N PHE A 210 -6.98 -11.11 -0.96
CA PHE A 210 -5.93 -11.86 -1.63
C PHE A 210 -6.54 -12.75 -2.72
N ARG A 211 -5.74 -13.14 -3.69
CA ARG A 211 -6.17 -14.00 -4.82
C ARG A 211 -5.89 -15.48 -4.59
N GLU A 212 -4.85 -15.79 -3.82
CA GLU A 212 -4.35 -17.14 -3.60
C GLU A 212 -4.09 -17.36 -2.12
N PRO A 213 -4.27 -18.60 -1.61
CA PRO A 213 -3.85 -18.96 -0.27
C PRO A 213 -2.36 -18.63 -0.07
N CYS A 214 -2.05 -17.95 1.02
CA CYS A 214 -0.68 -17.52 1.30
C CYS A 214 -0.47 -17.28 2.79
N ALA A 215 0.81 -17.32 3.19
CA ALA A 215 1.23 -16.79 4.48
C ALA A 215 1.26 -15.25 4.41
N VAL A 216 0.76 -14.59 5.44
CA VAL A 216 0.76 -13.12 5.57
C VAL A 216 1.44 -12.73 6.87
N GLU A 217 2.47 -11.92 6.76
CA GLU A 217 3.10 -11.27 7.90
C GLU A 217 2.34 -9.97 8.23
N VAL A 218 1.87 -9.86 9.46
CA VAL A 218 1.24 -8.64 9.97
C VAL A 218 2.27 -7.89 10.79
N CYS A 219 2.58 -6.68 10.37
CA CYS A 219 3.59 -5.85 11.02
C CYS A 219 3.02 -4.53 11.50
N GLY A 220 3.62 -3.98 12.53
CA GLY A 220 3.37 -2.63 12.99
C GLY A 220 4.00 -1.56 12.10
N PRO A 221 3.89 -0.28 12.50
CA PRO A 221 4.30 0.86 11.67
C PRO A 221 5.77 0.85 11.25
N GLU A 222 6.67 0.33 12.09
CA GLU A 222 8.11 0.28 11.84
C GLU A 222 8.58 -1.05 11.23
N GLY A 223 7.65 -1.98 10.95
CA GLY A 223 7.95 -3.30 10.39
C GLY A 223 8.19 -4.40 11.45
N GLU A 224 7.95 -4.11 12.73
CA GLU A 224 7.97 -5.11 13.78
C GLU A 224 6.88 -6.15 13.54
N LEU A 225 7.27 -7.44 13.58
CA LEU A 225 6.35 -8.55 13.35
C LEU A 225 5.38 -8.69 14.54
N LEU A 226 4.09 -8.60 14.27
CA LEU A 226 3.02 -8.77 15.25
C LEU A 226 2.41 -10.17 15.18
N ALA A 227 2.21 -10.70 13.97
CA ALA A 227 1.67 -12.05 13.76
C ALA A 227 2.02 -12.59 12.36
N GLY A 228 2.15 -13.90 12.24
CA GLY A 228 2.11 -14.64 10.97
C GLY A 228 0.75 -15.35 10.85
N LEU A 229 0.09 -15.21 9.71
CA LEU A 229 -1.22 -15.78 9.43
C LEU A 229 -1.16 -16.65 8.18
N GLU A 230 -1.77 -17.83 8.25
CA GLU A 230 -1.98 -18.68 7.07
C GLU A 230 -3.40 -18.46 6.56
N LEU A 231 -3.52 -17.92 5.36
CA LEU A 231 -4.82 -17.68 4.72
C LEU A 231 -5.23 -18.84 3.83
N THR A 232 -6.47 -19.28 4.02
CA THR A 232 -7.11 -20.30 3.19
C THR A 232 -8.21 -19.72 2.33
N GLN A 233 -8.70 -20.49 1.36
CA GLN A 233 -9.79 -20.05 0.48
C GLN A 233 -11.02 -19.58 1.26
N GLY A 234 -11.59 -18.44 0.86
CA GLY A 234 -12.80 -17.85 1.45
C GLY A 234 -12.51 -16.80 2.53
N GLU A 235 -13.29 -16.83 3.60
CA GLU A 235 -13.25 -15.86 4.69
C GLU A 235 -12.29 -16.33 5.80
N ASN A 236 -11.37 -15.46 6.20
CA ASN A 236 -10.41 -15.70 7.28
C ASN A 236 -10.57 -14.62 8.35
N HIS A 237 -10.81 -15.02 9.60
CA HIS A 237 -11.02 -14.12 10.72
C HIS A 237 -9.95 -14.35 11.78
N HIS A 238 -9.21 -13.30 12.10
CA HIS A 238 -8.16 -13.33 13.11
C HIS A 238 -8.29 -12.16 14.08
N THR A 239 -7.68 -12.31 15.26
CA THR A 239 -7.59 -11.24 16.27
C THR A 239 -6.13 -11.08 16.68
N ILE A 240 -5.66 -9.85 16.76
CA ILE A 240 -4.33 -9.49 17.27
C ILE A 240 -4.52 -8.52 18.44
N GLN A 241 -3.75 -8.74 19.46
CA GLN A 241 -3.62 -7.82 20.59
C GLN A 241 -2.27 -7.10 20.49
N LEU A 242 -2.31 -5.77 20.56
CA LEU A 242 -1.13 -4.89 20.60
C LEU A 242 -0.69 -4.65 22.04
#